data_71cb7ac563b2334f944470cd9e99a5a8
#
_entry.id   71cb7ac563b2334f944470cd9e99a5a8
#
_cell.length_a   1.000
_cell.length_b   1.000
_cell.length_c   1.000
_cell.angle_alpha   90.00
_cell.angle_beta   90.00
_cell.angle_gamma   90.00
#
_symmetry.space_group_name_H-M   'P 1'
#
loop_
_entity.id
_entity.type
_entity.pdbx_description
1 polymer ?
#
loop_
_entity_poly.entity_id
_entity_poly.type
_entity_poly.pdbx_seq_one_letter_code
_entity_poly.pdbx_strand_id
1 'polypeptide(L)'
;MAAEGFPDNRLPTHGLGADEVLGRMEELRSDDRDWRGGRVFSLVYSAGDEVHALLERTAAAFSAENALNTMVFPSLGWMQHDIVTITAGLLGADQVAGGPADIRGYLTSGGTESLLMATKTARDWGRSKQAVGGGSGTARPNMVLATSAHAAFEKASHYFDVESRRIPVGPDYRADVDAMADAIDDDTVLVVGSAPSYPQGVVDPIPELAAMASERGVLCHVDACLGGFILPFLGKLGLLDKRWDFTVPGVTSISADLHKYGYGSKGVSVVLYRTPELARLQPFLTTNWLGGLYGSPSMAGTRPAGPIAAGWAVLHFLGEEGYVRLAEDTYRAARSLRSAIESLPGLAVRGDPDATVLAFGGDPDAGGFVVGDGPSAGGLAFAGDHTAGSPVDTFALGDALAERGGWFFDRQSPPDSLHATVQAGHAAVIGELIADLTAVAGEVAATGSRAEDRSTTYGTVD
;
A
#
# COMPACT_ATOMS: atom_id res chain seq x y z
N MET A 1 22.24 15.63 -1.17
CA MET A 1 22.94 16.89 -1.55
C MET A 1 21.92 18.00 -1.48
N ALA A 2 22.17 19.11 -0.79
CA ALA A 2 21.27 20.26 -0.82
C ALA A 2 21.33 20.84 -2.23
N ALA A 3 20.18 20.94 -2.89
CA ALA A 3 20.08 21.57 -4.18
C ALA A 3 20.59 23.02 -4.06
N GLU A 4 21.60 23.40 -4.82
CA GLU A 4 22.13 24.77 -4.89
C GLU A 4 21.12 25.78 -5.47
N GLY A 5 19.80 25.48 -5.39
CA GLY A 5 18.76 26.19 -6.11
C GLY A 5 18.31 27.54 -5.55
N PHE A 6 18.49 27.79 -4.24
CA PHE A 6 18.09 29.05 -3.61
C PHE A 6 19.13 29.42 -2.56
N PRO A 7 20.13 30.28 -2.90
CA PRO A 7 21.24 30.58 -2.02
C PRO A 7 20.87 31.18 -0.67
N ASP A 8 19.65 31.64 -0.48
CA ASP A 8 19.27 32.35 0.76
C ASP A 8 18.11 31.68 1.54
N ASN A 9 17.42 30.65 1.04
CA ASN A 9 16.24 30.02 1.68
C ASN A 9 15.24 31.03 2.28
N ARG A 10 15.16 32.24 1.73
CA ARG A 10 14.30 33.34 2.18
C ARG A 10 13.27 33.63 1.10
N LEU A 11 12.13 34.15 1.53
CA LEU A 11 11.14 34.66 0.60
C LEU A 11 11.81 35.76 -0.25
N PRO A 12 11.82 35.66 -1.58
CA PRO A 12 12.39 36.69 -2.45
C PRO A 12 11.73 38.05 -2.20
N THR A 13 12.52 39.11 -2.15
CA THR A 13 11.99 40.48 -2.02
C THR A 13 11.15 40.88 -3.24
N HIS A 14 11.52 40.40 -4.40
CA HIS A 14 10.76 40.56 -5.66
C HIS A 14 10.36 39.22 -6.20
N GLY A 15 9.10 39.09 -6.64
CA GLY A 15 8.59 37.86 -7.29
C GLY A 15 9.30 37.60 -8.62
N LEU A 16 9.42 36.33 -8.96
CA LEU A 16 9.94 35.85 -10.24
C LEU A 16 8.82 35.78 -11.29
N GLY A 17 9.16 35.79 -12.56
CA GLY A 17 8.22 35.50 -13.63
C GLY A 17 7.76 34.04 -13.60
N ALA A 18 6.53 33.76 -14.07
CA ALA A 18 5.97 32.39 -14.08
C ALA A 18 6.88 31.40 -14.83
N ASP A 19 7.38 31.77 -15.99
CA ASP A 19 8.26 30.89 -16.79
C ASP A 19 9.61 30.64 -16.09
N GLU A 20 10.14 31.62 -15.36
CA GLU A 20 11.36 31.46 -14.56
C GLU A 20 11.12 30.48 -13.41
N VAL A 21 9.98 30.59 -12.71
CA VAL A 21 9.61 29.62 -11.64
C VAL A 21 9.48 28.22 -12.20
N LEU A 22 8.78 28.04 -13.32
CA LEU A 22 8.61 26.73 -13.96
C LEU A 22 9.94 26.16 -14.45
N GLY A 23 10.82 26.99 -15.04
CA GLY A 23 12.16 26.55 -15.45
C GLY A 23 12.99 26.03 -14.27
N ARG A 24 12.98 26.73 -13.15
CA ARG A 24 13.66 26.28 -11.93
C ARG A 24 13.08 24.97 -11.37
N MET A 25 11.77 24.79 -11.44
CA MET A 25 11.14 23.52 -11.03
C MET A 25 11.59 22.36 -11.92
N GLU A 26 11.75 22.57 -13.23
CA GLU A 26 12.29 21.53 -14.12
C GLU A 26 13.77 21.23 -13.83
N GLU A 27 14.58 22.24 -13.51
CA GLU A 27 15.96 22.06 -13.06
C GLU A 27 16.03 21.20 -11.80
N LEU A 28 15.16 21.46 -10.79
CA LEU A 28 15.09 20.66 -9.55
C LEU A 28 14.69 19.20 -9.80
N ARG A 29 13.92 18.93 -10.86
CA ARG A 29 13.51 17.57 -11.25
C ARG A 29 14.59 16.79 -12.00
N SER A 30 15.68 17.43 -12.39
CA SER A 30 16.73 16.78 -13.21
C SER A 30 17.37 15.55 -12.54
N ASP A 31 17.35 15.50 -11.21
CA ASP A 31 17.88 14.38 -10.42
C ASP A 31 16.81 13.31 -10.10
N ASP A 32 15.54 13.52 -10.47
CA ASP A 32 14.49 12.54 -10.27
C ASP A 32 14.77 11.28 -11.11
N ARG A 33 14.43 10.12 -10.56
CA ARG A 33 14.54 8.85 -11.29
C ARG A 33 13.59 8.82 -12.49
N ASP A 34 13.99 8.15 -13.55
CA ASP A 34 13.18 7.99 -14.78
C ASP A 34 12.00 7.02 -14.57
N TRP A 35 10.97 7.50 -13.87
CA TRP A 35 9.75 6.73 -13.66
C TRP A 35 8.87 6.64 -14.92
N ARG A 36 8.93 7.64 -15.83
CA ARG A 36 8.19 7.64 -17.10
C ARG A 36 8.72 6.58 -18.05
N GLY A 37 10.02 6.37 -18.09
CA GLY A 37 10.67 5.29 -18.81
C GLY A 37 10.54 3.92 -18.17
N GLY A 38 9.75 3.77 -17.08
CA GLY A 38 9.51 2.49 -16.42
C GLY A 38 10.70 1.95 -15.62
N ARG A 39 11.61 2.83 -15.16
CA ARG A 39 12.81 2.41 -14.40
C ARG A 39 12.59 2.28 -12.90
N VAL A 40 11.41 2.68 -12.38
CA VAL A 40 11.10 2.68 -10.95
C VAL A 40 10.03 1.63 -10.63
N PHE A 41 10.39 0.64 -9.82
CA PHE A 41 9.52 -0.50 -9.45
C PHE A 41 8.80 -0.31 -8.11
N SER A 42 8.61 0.94 -7.69
CA SER A 42 7.87 1.33 -6.49
C SER A 42 7.27 2.72 -6.66
N LEU A 43 6.39 3.13 -5.72
CA LEU A 43 5.88 4.50 -5.52
C LEU A 43 5.05 5.09 -6.68
N VAL A 44 5.32 4.77 -7.95
CA VAL A 44 4.66 5.33 -9.13
C VAL A 44 3.85 4.25 -9.86
N TYR A 45 2.67 4.62 -10.34
CA TYR A 45 1.77 3.76 -11.12
C TYR A 45 1.35 4.51 -12.38
N SER A 46 1.68 3.97 -13.54
CA SER A 46 1.40 4.60 -14.84
C SER A 46 0.58 3.67 -15.72
N ALA A 47 -0.49 4.22 -16.28
CA ALA A 47 -1.31 3.56 -17.30
C ALA A 47 -1.09 4.17 -18.71
N GLY A 48 0.02 4.88 -18.90
CA GLY A 48 0.41 5.51 -20.16
C GLY A 48 0.10 7.01 -20.23
N ASP A 49 0.61 7.65 -21.27
CA ASP A 49 0.62 9.12 -21.42
C ASP A 49 -0.78 9.72 -21.54
N GLU A 50 -1.72 9.02 -22.16
CA GLU A 50 -3.10 9.51 -22.33
C GLU A 50 -3.79 9.63 -20.96
N VAL A 51 -3.65 8.62 -20.08
CA VAL A 51 -4.16 8.69 -18.71
C VAL A 51 -3.45 9.80 -17.95
N HIS A 52 -2.12 9.91 -18.07
CA HIS A 52 -1.35 10.95 -17.40
C HIS A 52 -1.84 12.37 -17.79
N ALA A 53 -2.00 12.63 -19.08
CA ALA A 53 -2.52 13.91 -19.58
C ALA A 53 -3.95 14.21 -19.07
N LEU A 54 -4.81 13.19 -18.96
CA LEU A 54 -6.14 13.35 -18.37
C LEU A 54 -6.05 13.75 -16.89
N LEU A 55 -5.20 13.08 -16.12
CA LEU A 55 -5.01 13.36 -14.68
C LEU A 55 -4.50 14.78 -14.45
N GLU A 56 -3.50 15.23 -15.21
CA GLU A 56 -2.95 16.59 -15.13
C GLU A 56 -4.02 17.64 -15.42
N ARG A 57 -4.74 17.50 -16.52
CA ARG A 57 -5.81 18.44 -16.93
C ARG A 57 -6.93 18.50 -15.91
N THR A 58 -7.34 17.34 -15.38
CA THR A 58 -8.43 17.26 -14.40
C THR A 58 -8.00 17.86 -13.07
N ALA A 59 -6.79 17.54 -12.59
CA ALA A 59 -6.26 18.11 -11.36
C ALA A 59 -6.12 19.63 -11.45
N ALA A 60 -5.66 20.17 -12.57
CA ALA A 60 -5.57 21.61 -12.81
C ALA A 60 -6.94 22.28 -12.82
N ALA A 61 -7.94 21.64 -13.44
CA ALA A 61 -9.31 22.18 -13.53
C ALA A 61 -10.00 22.31 -12.16
N PHE A 62 -9.59 21.49 -11.18
CA PHE A 62 -10.15 21.47 -9.81
C PHE A 62 -9.12 21.91 -8.74
N SER A 63 -8.17 22.75 -9.13
CA SER A 63 -7.07 23.14 -8.22
C SER A 63 -7.49 24.14 -7.12
N ALA A 64 -8.59 24.87 -7.30
CA ALA A 64 -9.06 25.89 -6.38
C ALA A 64 -10.13 25.40 -5.40
N GLU A 65 -10.83 24.32 -5.71
CA GLU A 65 -11.94 23.81 -4.91
C GLU A 65 -11.46 23.04 -3.68
N ASN A 66 -12.31 23.06 -2.64
CA ASN A 66 -12.03 22.45 -1.34
C ASN A 66 -13.11 21.43 -0.97
N ALA A 67 -12.72 20.16 -0.84
CA ALA A 67 -13.62 19.07 -0.50
C ALA A 67 -14.02 19.02 0.99
N LEU A 68 -13.62 19.99 1.81
CA LEU A 68 -14.12 20.13 3.19
C LEU A 68 -15.62 20.41 3.23
N ASN A 69 -16.12 21.23 2.31
CA ASN A 69 -17.53 21.63 2.31
C ASN A 69 -18.19 21.36 0.94
N THR A 70 -18.83 20.21 0.83
CA THR A 70 -19.55 19.78 -0.37
C THR A 70 -20.88 20.52 -0.61
N MET A 71 -21.36 21.35 0.33
CA MET A 71 -22.49 22.23 0.07
C MET A 71 -22.06 23.41 -0.82
N VAL A 72 -20.80 23.85 -0.71
CA VAL A 72 -20.24 24.89 -1.59
C VAL A 72 -19.83 24.28 -2.94
N PHE A 73 -19.33 23.05 -2.91
CA PHE A 73 -18.86 22.32 -4.09
C PHE A 73 -19.59 20.98 -4.26
N PRO A 74 -20.88 20.99 -4.71
CA PRO A 74 -21.67 19.77 -4.83
C PRO A 74 -21.08 18.73 -5.77
N SER A 75 -20.37 19.15 -6.83
CA SER A 75 -19.67 18.26 -7.77
C SER A 75 -18.71 17.33 -7.04
N LEU A 76 -17.98 17.82 -6.03
CA LEU A 76 -17.08 17.01 -5.24
C LEU A 76 -17.82 15.99 -4.36
N GLY A 77 -19.02 16.35 -3.89
CA GLY A 77 -19.88 15.41 -3.19
C GLY A 77 -20.28 14.22 -4.07
N TRP A 78 -20.68 14.50 -5.30
CA TRP A 78 -21.04 13.47 -6.30
C TRP A 78 -19.84 12.62 -6.66
N MET A 79 -18.69 13.21 -6.99
CA MET A 79 -17.47 12.48 -7.33
C MET A 79 -17.01 11.56 -6.20
N GLN A 80 -17.03 12.05 -4.95
CA GLN A 80 -16.68 11.22 -3.79
C GLN A 80 -17.65 10.05 -3.62
N HIS A 81 -18.96 10.30 -3.78
CA HIS A 81 -19.98 9.25 -3.70
C HIS A 81 -19.76 8.17 -4.77
N ASP A 82 -19.53 8.58 -6.03
CA ASP A 82 -19.30 7.66 -7.14
C ASP A 82 -18.05 6.82 -6.93
N ILE A 83 -16.92 7.44 -6.54
CA ILE A 83 -15.69 6.70 -6.26
C ILE A 83 -15.90 5.63 -5.18
N VAL A 84 -16.58 5.99 -4.08
CA VAL A 84 -16.89 5.06 -3.00
C VAL A 84 -17.79 3.92 -3.49
N THR A 85 -18.84 4.23 -4.25
CA THR A 85 -19.81 3.25 -4.75
C THR A 85 -19.18 2.30 -5.78
N ILE A 86 -18.41 2.84 -6.73
CA ILE A 86 -17.68 2.04 -7.72
C ILE A 86 -16.69 1.11 -7.01
N THR A 87 -15.92 1.64 -6.04
CA THR A 87 -14.97 0.83 -5.28
C THR A 87 -15.69 -0.25 -4.48
N ALA A 88 -16.80 0.05 -3.83
CA ALA A 88 -17.59 -0.95 -3.11
C ALA A 88 -18.09 -2.07 -4.03
N GLY A 89 -18.59 -1.73 -5.22
CA GLY A 89 -19.01 -2.71 -6.23
C GLY A 89 -17.86 -3.62 -6.68
N LEU A 90 -16.68 -3.04 -6.96
CA LEU A 90 -15.48 -3.81 -7.30
C LEU A 90 -15.08 -4.79 -6.20
N LEU A 91 -15.31 -4.43 -4.92
CA LEU A 91 -14.96 -5.22 -3.74
C LEU A 91 -16.12 -6.11 -3.24
N GLY A 92 -17.04 -6.48 -4.12
CA GLY A 92 -18.04 -7.50 -3.88
C GLY A 92 -19.29 -7.02 -3.13
N ALA A 93 -19.54 -5.71 -3.04
CA ALA A 93 -20.73 -5.18 -2.36
C ALA A 93 -22.07 -5.72 -2.92
N ASP A 94 -22.14 -5.95 -4.23
CA ASP A 94 -23.33 -6.44 -4.91
C ASP A 94 -23.70 -7.88 -4.50
N GLN A 95 -22.76 -8.63 -3.93
CA GLN A 95 -22.92 -10.03 -3.54
C GLN A 95 -23.17 -10.20 -2.03
N VAL A 96 -23.24 -9.12 -1.28
CA VAL A 96 -23.43 -9.14 0.18
C VAL A 96 -24.90 -8.95 0.52
N ALA A 97 -25.37 -9.62 1.61
CA ALA A 97 -26.68 -9.37 2.17
C ALA A 97 -26.83 -7.90 2.58
N GLY A 98 -27.89 -7.22 2.12
CA GLY A 98 -28.06 -5.78 2.24
C GLY A 98 -27.58 -4.98 1.04
N GLY A 99 -26.74 -5.59 0.17
CA GLY A 99 -26.27 -5.01 -1.08
C GLY A 99 -25.36 -3.80 -0.91
N PRO A 100 -25.08 -3.06 -2.00
CA PRO A 100 -24.21 -1.89 -2.00
C PRO A 100 -24.71 -0.77 -1.08
N ALA A 101 -26.03 -0.77 -0.77
CA ALA A 101 -26.63 0.25 0.11
C ALA A 101 -26.15 0.19 1.56
N ASP A 102 -25.65 -0.94 2.04
CA ASP A 102 -25.16 -1.09 3.41
C ASP A 102 -23.66 -0.77 3.52
N ILE A 103 -22.88 -1.02 2.48
CA ILE A 103 -21.45 -0.64 2.49
C ILE A 103 -21.31 0.87 2.35
N ARG A 104 -20.57 1.45 3.29
CA ARG A 104 -20.29 2.89 3.34
C ARG A 104 -18.80 3.11 3.41
N GLY A 105 -18.35 4.27 2.95
CA GLY A 105 -16.94 4.61 3.02
C GLY A 105 -16.65 6.07 2.85
N TYR A 106 -15.38 6.38 2.92
CA TYR A 106 -14.86 7.73 2.80
C TYR A 106 -13.57 7.74 1.98
N LEU A 107 -13.36 8.84 1.27
CA LEU A 107 -12.08 9.12 0.66
C LEU A 107 -11.09 9.59 1.73
N THR A 108 -9.86 9.16 1.57
CA THR A 108 -8.69 9.56 2.34
C THR A 108 -7.58 10.03 1.41
N SER A 109 -6.54 10.63 1.96
CA SER A 109 -5.40 11.13 1.20
C SER A 109 -4.44 10.04 0.72
N GLY A 110 -4.61 8.80 1.19
CA GLY A 110 -3.75 7.67 0.85
C GLY A 110 -3.93 6.49 1.80
N GLY A 111 -3.31 5.35 1.47
CA GLY A 111 -3.40 4.12 2.24
C GLY A 111 -3.08 4.32 3.71
N THR A 112 -2.01 5.05 4.02
CA THR A 112 -1.65 5.37 5.41
C THR A 112 -2.84 5.97 6.17
N GLU A 113 -3.52 6.97 5.62
CA GLU A 113 -4.69 7.56 6.27
C GLU A 113 -5.87 6.59 6.33
N SER A 114 -6.09 5.76 5.29
CA SER A 114 -7.12 4.72 5.31
C SER A 114 -6.92 3.75 6.47
N LEU A 115 -5.68 3.27 6.70
CA LEU A 115 -5.33 2.37 7.80
C LEU A 115 -5.45 3.06 9.17
N LEU A 116 -5.06 4.33 9.28
CA LEU A 116 -5.28 5.12 10.48
C LEU A 116 -6.78 5.23 10.82
N MET A 117 -7.62 5.52 9.81
CA MET A 117 -9.06 5.67 10.00
C MET A 117 -9.74 4.33 10.34
N ALA A 118 -9.32 3.22 9.73
CA ALA A 118 -9.80 1.89 10.09
C ALA A 118 -9.47 1.54 11.54
N THR A 119 -8.24 1.80 11.98
CA THR A 119 -7.80 1.57 13.38
C THR A 119 -8.56 2.47 14.36
N LYS A 120 -8.73 3.77 14.05
CA LYS A 120 -9.53 4.72 14.84
C LYS A 120 -10.96 4.25 14.98
N THR A 121 -11.56 3.77 13.88
CA THR A 121 -12.93 3.27 13.87
C THR A 121 -13.07 2.02 14.75
N ALA A 122 -12.12 1.09 14.67
CA ALA A 122 -12.11 -0.11 15.51
C ALA A 122 -11.95 0.24 17.00
N ARG A 123 -11.06 1.17 17.33
CA ARG A 123 -10.91 1.69 18.70
C ARG A 123 -12.22 2.25 19.24
N ASP A 124 -12.87 3.10 18.47
CA ASP A 124 -14.11 3.79 18.92
C ASP A 124 -15.29 2.80 19.01
N TRP A 125 -15.32 1.79 18.15
CA TRP A 125 -16.25 0.68 18.24
C TRP A 125 -16.03 -0.12 19.54
N GLY A 126 -14.79 -0.48 19.88
CA GLY A 126 -14.47 -1.15 21.15
C GLY A 126 -14.91 -0.34 22.37
N ARG A 127 -14.62 0.96 22.38
CA ARG A 127 -15.05 1.89 23.43
C ARG A 127 -16.58 1.95 23.56
N SER A 128 -17.30 1.94 22.45
CA SER A 128 -18.78 1.96 22.47
C SER A 128 -19.37 0.69 23.07
N LYS A 129 -18.79 -0.48 22.81
CA LYS A 129 -19.21 -1.75 23.43
C LYS A 129 -18.99 -1.76 24.94
N GLN A 130 -17.83 -1.31 25.40
CA GLN A 130 -17.51 -1.23 26.83
C GLN A 130 -18.46 -0.28 27.56
N ALA A 131 -18.80 0.87 26.97
CA ALA A 131 -19.75 1.82 27.57
C ALA A 131 -21.16 1.21 27.77
N VAL A 132 -21.63 0.38 26.84
CA VAL A 132 -22.91 -0.33 26.93
C VAL A 132 -22.85 -1.48 27.93
N GLY A 133 -21.73 -2.16 28.05
CA GLY A 133 -21.54 -3.31 28.97
C GLY A 133 -21.26 -2.93 30.43
N GLY A 134 -21.16 -1.63 30.77
CA GLY A 134 -20.92 -1.15 32.15
C GLY A 134 -19.46 -1.38 32.62
N GLY A 135 -18.55 -1.72 31.74
CA GLY A 135 -17.12 -1.88 32.03
C GLY A 135 -16.43 -0.53 32.28
N SER A 136 -15.55 -0.48 33.26
CA SER A 136 -14.76 0.72 33.58
C SER A 136 -13.58 0.87 32.59
N GLY A 137 -13.85 1.07 31.31
CA GLY A 137 -12.96 1.13 30.15
C GLY A 137 -11.58 1.78 30.34
N THR A 138 -10.71 1.15 31.09
CA THR A 138 -9.32 1.59 31.30
C THR A 138 -8.30 0.70 30.58
N ALA A 139 -8.73 -0.42 30.00
CA ALA A 139 -7.84 -1.26 29.23
C ALA A 139 -7.47 -0.61 27.90
N ARG A 140 -6.22 -0.71 27.53
CA ARG A 140 -5.70 -0.23 26.26
C ARG A 140 -6.16 -1.18 25.15
N PRO A 141 -6.96 -0.73 24.17
CA PRO A 141 -7.37 -1.61 23.09
C PRO A 141 -6.16 -2.08 22.29
N ASN A 142 -6.26 -3.27 21.71
CA ASN A 142 -5.20 -3.82 20.87
C ASN A 142 -5.70 -4.27 19.50
N MET A 143 -4.77 -4.41 18.55
CA MET A 143 -4.97 -5.01 17.25
C MET A 143 -3.96 -6.12 17.02
N VAL A 144 -4.42 -7.22 16.40
CA VAL A 144 -3.59 -8.38 16.07
C VAL A 144 -3.37 -8.42 14.56
N LEU A 145 -2.10 -8.48 14.14
CA LEU A 145 -1.71 -8.40 12.73
C LEU A 145 -0.39 -9.13 12.48
N ALA A 146 -0.17 -9.59 11.24
CA ALA A 146 1.08 -10.21 10.85
C ALA A 146 2.25 -9.21 10.82
N THR A 147 3.49 -9.70 10.98
CA THR A 147 4.70 -8.85 10.83
C THR A 147 4.84 -8.28 9.40
N SER A 148 4.21 -8.89 8.39
CA SER A 148 4.14 -8.40 7.01
C SER A 148 3.16 -7.25 6.80
N ALA A 149 2.25 -6.96 7.76
CA ALA A 149 1.28 -5.88 7.64
C ALA A 149 1.97 -4.51 7.57
N HIS A 150 1.40 -3.59 6.82
CA HIS A 150 2.00 -2.29 6.51
C HIS A 150 2.35 -1.48 7.78
N ALA A 151 3.51 -0.80 7.75
CA ALA A 151 4.03 -0.01 8.89
C ALA A 151 3.10 1.12 9.35
N ALA A 152 2.14 1.55 8.52
CA ALA A 152 1.14 2.53 8.93
C ALA A 152 0.27 2.09 10.12
N PHE A 153 0.15 0.78 10.40
CA PHE A 153 -0.49 0.30 11.61
C PHE A 153 0.30 0.63 12.88
N GLU A 154 1.64 0.67 12.82
CA GLU A 154 2.45 1.18 13.95
C GLU A 154 2.21 2.67 14.17
N LYS A 155 2.11 3.44 13.08
CA LYS A 155 1.74 4.85 13.17
C LYS A 155 0.34 5.03 13.79
N ALA A 156 -0.62 4.19 13.41
CA ALA A 156 -1.97 4.20 13.98
C ALA A 156 -1.95 3.81 15.48
N SER A 157 -1.18 2.78 15.85
CA SER A 157 -0.93 2.38 17.23
C SER A 157 -0.44 3.57 18.06
N HIS A 158 0.59 4.25 17.58
CA HIS A 158 1.17 5.40 18.25
C HIS A 158 0.20 6.58 18.38
N TYR A 159 -0.57 6.90 17.32
CA TYR A 159 -1.45 8.07 17.32
C TYR A 159 -2.75 7.87 18.11
N PHE A 160 -3.25 6.65 18.14
CA PHE A 160 -4.57 6.36 18.70
C PHE A 160 -4.54 5.55 19.99
N ASP A 161 -3.36 5.24 20.51
CA ASP A 161 -3.16 4.43 21.72
C ASP A 161 -3.87 3.06 21.61
N VAL A 162 -3.65 2.38 20.50
CA VAL A 162 -4.07 1.00 20.24
C VAL A 162 -2.82 0.14 20.20
N GLU A 163 -2.67 -0.83 21.10
CA GLU A 163 -1.50 -1.71 21.12
C GLU A 163 -1.42 -2.52 19.83
N SER A 164 -0.24 -2.56 19.20
CA SER A 164 0.04 -3.39 18.02
C SER A 164 0.66 -4.71 18.45
N ARG A 165 -0.04 -5.83 18.20
CA ARG A 165 0.45 -7.19 18.49
C ARG A 165 0.82 -7.86 17.18
N ARG A 166 2.10 -7.75 16.81
CA ARG A 166 2.62 -8.32 15.59
C ARG A 166 3.01 -9.77 15.76
N ILE A 167 2.39 -10.63 14.96
CA ILE A 167 2.62 -12.07 14.95
C ILE A 167 3.56 -12.40 13.78
N PRO A 168 4.62 -13.17 13.99
CA PRO A 168 5.49 -13.61 12.90
C PRO A 168 4.69 -14.30 11.79
N VAL A 169 5.07 -14.05 10.55
CA VAL A 169 4.49 -14.76 9.40
C VAL A 169 4.97 -16.20 9.34
N GLY A 170 4.21 -17.06 8.68
CA GLY A 170 4.62 -18.41 8.34
C GLY A 170 5.78 -18.44 7.32
N PRO A 171 6.31 -19.62 7.00
CA PRO A 171 7.40 -19.79 6.03
C PRO A 171 7.01 -19.38 4.60
N ASP A 172 5.72 -19.28 4.30
CA ASP A 172 5.14 -18.80 3.07
C ASP A 172 4.87 -17.28 3.07
N TYR A 173 5.32 -16.57 4.12
CA TYR A 173 5.14 -15.14 4.38
C TYR A 173 3.69 -14.69 4.57
N ARG A 174 2.75 -15.61 4.85
CA ARG A 174 1.35 -15.31 5.16
C ARG A 174 1.13 -15.22 6.66
N ALA A 175 0.05 -14.56 7.04
CA ALA A 175 -0.42 -14.51 8.43
C ALA A 175 -0.65 -15.92 8.99
N ASP A 176 -0.10 -16.21 10.16
CA ASP A 176 -0.35 -17.42 10.92
C ASP A 176 -1.66 -17.27 11.71
N VAL A 177 -2.72 -17.90 11.23
CA VAL A 177 -4.07 -17.78 11.78
C VAL A 177 -4.14 -18.29 13.21
N ASP A 178 -3.49 -19.42 13.51
CA ASP A 178 -3.52 -20.03 14.82
C ASP A 178 -2.78 -19.17 15.85
N ALA A 179 -1.59 -18.71 15.49
CA ALA A 179 -0.81 -17.82 16.36
C ALA A 179 -1.50 -16.45 16.56
N MET A 180 -2.19 -15.94 15.54
CA MET A 180 -3.01 -14.72 15.68
C MET A 180 -4.23 -14.96 16.57
N ALA A 181 -4.88 -16.13 16.50
CA ALA A 181 -6.01 -16.48 17.36
C ALA A 181 -5.60 -16.55 18.85
N ASP A 182 -4.40 -17.07 19.13
CA ASP A 182 -3.84 -17.15 20.50
C ASP A 182 -3.50 -15.77 21.07
N ALA A 183 -3.26 -14.77 20.22
CA ALA A 183 -2.95 -13.41 20.63
C ALA A 183 -4.18 -12.53 20.90
N ILE A 184 -5.39 -13.01 20.58
CA ILE A 184 -6.65 -12.29 20.81
C ILE A 184 -7.06 -12.41 22.28
N ASP A 185 -7.41 -11.26 22.88
CA ASP A 185 -7.98 -11.17 24.22
C ASP A 185 -9.23 -10.26 24.26
N ASP A 186 -9.75 -9.99 25.44
CA ASP A 186 -10.97 -9.19 25.64
C ASP A 186 -10.81 -7.71 25.23
N ASP A 187 -9.59 -7.20 25.12
CA ASP A 187 -9.24 -5.85 24.68
C ASP A 187 -8.94 -5.77 23.17
N THR A 188 -8.94 -6.88 22.46
CA THR A 188 -8.71 -6.91 21.02
C THR A 188 -9.92 -6.32 20.27
N VAL A 189 -9.67 -5.28 19.48
CA VAL A 189 -10.71 -4.59 18.70
C VAL A 189 -10.60 -4.84 17.21
N LEU A 190 -9.43 -5.28 16.71
CA LEU A 190 -9.15 -5.41 15.30
C LEU A 190 -8.20 -6.57 15.01
N VAL A 191 -8.55 -7.38 14.02
CA VAL A 191 -7.67 -8.30 13.30
C VAL A 191 -7.40 -7.73 11.93
N VAL A 192 -6.16 -7.79 11.45
CA VAL A 192 -5.77 -7.26 10.13
C VAL A 192 -5.20 -8.38 9.28
N GLY A 193 -5.68 -8.48 8.04
CA GLY A 193 -5.06 -9.26 6.98
C GLY A 193 -4.78 -8.39 5.76
N SER A 194 -3.81 -8.76 4.93
CA SER A 194 -3.38 -8.00 3.74
C SER A 194 -3.75 -8.71 2.45
N ALA A 195 -4.18 -7.95 1.44
CA ALA A 195 -4.53 -8.46 0.12
C ALA A 195 -4.00 -7.56 -1.02
N PRO A 196 -2.74 -7.79 -1.49
CA PRO A 196 -1.67 -8.55 -0.87
C PRO A 196 -0.86 -7.73 0.16
N SER A 197 -0.01 -8.41 0.94
CA SER A 197 1.00 -7.76 1.76
C SER A 197 2.03 -7.02 0.88
N TYR A 198 2.50 -5.86 1.35
CA TYR A 198 3.52 -5.08 0.62
C TYR A 198 4.84 -5.84 0.48
N PRO A 199 5.42 -6.45 1.55
CA PRO A 199 6.78 -6.98 1.45
C PRO A 199 6.93 -8.09 0.41
N GLN A 200 6.05 -9.10 0.39
CA GLN A 200 6.23 -10.30 -0.45
C GLN A 200 5.12 -10.52 -1.48
N GLY A 201 4.10 -9.66 -1.52
CA GLY A 201 3.03 -9.75 -2.52
C GLY A 201 2.07 -10.94 -2.32
N VAL A 202 1.99 -11.50 -1.12
CA VAL A 202 1.11 -12.62 -0.78
C VAL A 202 -0.22 -12.13 -0.21
N VAL A 203 -1.32 -12.78 -0.57
CA VAL A 203 -2.64 -12.57 0.02
C VAL A 203 -2.75 -13.44 1.27
N ASP A 204 -3.01 -12.83 2.41
CA ASP A 204 -3.23 -13.53 3.67
C ASP A 204 -4.47 -14.46 3.60
N PRO A 205 -4.60 -15.44 4.49
CA PRO A 205 -5.76 -16.33 4.56
C PRO A 205 -6.99 -15.58 5.12
N ILE A 206 -7.52 -14.64 4.33
CA ILE A 206 -8.58 -13.71 4.74
C ILE A 206 -9.86 -14.43 5.20
N PRO A 207 -10.34 -15.52 4.54
CA PRO A 207 -11.51 -16.24 5.01
C PRO A 207 -11.34 -16.78 6.44
N GLU A 208 -10.19 -17.36 6.74
CA GLU A 208 -9.85 -17.94 8.04
C GLU A 208 -9.70 -16.85 9.11
N LEU A 209 -8.98 -15.76 8.80
CA LEU A 209 -8.84 -14.60 9.69
C LEU A 209 -10.18 -13.96 10.00
N ALA A 210 -11.04 -13.79 8.99
CA ALA A 210 -12.36 -13.18 9.16
C ALA A 210 -13.31 -14.07 9.99
N ALA A 211 -13.28 -15.39 9.76
CA ALA A 211 -14.05 -16.34 10.56
C ALA A 211 -13.61 -16.32 12.03
N MET A 212 -12.32 -16.43 12.28
CA MET A 212 -11.71 -16.37 13.60
C MET A 212 -12.07 -15.06 14.34
N ALA A 213 -11.93 -13.92 13.67
CA ALA A 213 -12.28 -12.62 14.23
C ALA A 213 -13.79 -12.53 14.57
N SER A 214 -14.65 -13.04 13.68
CA SER A 214 -16.11 -13.06 13.88
C SER A 214 -16.51 -13.92 15.07
N GLU A 215 -15.93 -15.11 15.24
CA GLU A 215 -16.17 -16.00 16.38
C GLU A 215 -15.76 -15.37 17.72
N ARG A 216 -14.72 -14.57 17.72
CA ARG A 216 -14.26 -13.82 18.92
C ARG A 216 -14.97 -12.48 19.09
N GLY A 217 -15.87 -12.09 18.17
CA GLY A 217 -16.59 -10.83 18.21
C GLY A 217 -15.70 -9.60 18.03
N VAL A 218 -14.62 -9.73 17.27
CA VAL A 218 -13.61 -8.73 16.91
C VAL A 218 -13.82 -8.27 15.47
N LEU A 219 -13.47 -7.02 15.12
CA LEU A 219 -13.51 -6.54 13.74
C LEU A 219 -12.37 -7.11 12.91
N CYS A 220 -12.61 -7.32 11.60
CA CYS A 220 -11.60 -7.76 10.64
C CYS A 220 -11.44 -6.71 9.54
N HIS A 221 -10.25 -6.16 9.41
CA HIS A 221 -9.87 -5.24 8.33
C HIS A 221 -8.99 -5.94 7.29
N VAL A 222 -9.29 -5.71 6.02
CA VAL A 222 -8.43 -6.14 4.91
C VAL A 222 -7.69 -4.93 4.35
N ASP A 223 -6.39 -4.90 4.51
CA ASP A 223 -5.52 -3.94 3.82
C ASP A 223 -5.35 -4.39 2.36
N ALA A 224 -6.19 -3.84 1.50
CA ALA A 224 -6.11 -3.99 0.06
C ALA A 224 -5.65 -2.69 -0.63
N CYS A 225 -4.85 -1.87 0.05
CA CYS A 225 -4.27 -0.65 -0.53
C CYS A 225 -3.54 -0.92 -1.84
N LEU A 226 -2.88 -2.07 -1.98
CA LEU A 226 -2.31 -2.54 -3.25
C LEU A 226 -3.36 -3.26 -4.10
N GLY A 227 -4.07 -4.22 -3.53
CA GLY A 227 -4.88 -5.17 -4.29
C GLY A 227 -6.23 -4.66 -4.74
N GLY A 228 -6.80 -3.64 -4.08
CA GLY A 228 -8.19 -3.24 -4.29
C GLY A 228 -8.57 -2.86 -5.72
N PHE A 229 -7.61 -2.38 -6.51
CA PHE A 229 -7.80 -2.02 -7.92
C PHE A 229 -7.03 -2.91 -8.92
N ILE A 230 -6.55 -4.09 -8.48
CA ILE A 230 -5.96 -5.07 -9.39
C ILE A 230 -6.51 -6.48 -9.17
N LEU A 231 -6.64 -6.94 -7.93
CA LEU A 231 -7.11 -8.31 -7.64
C LEU A 231 -8.51 -8.61 -8.18
N PRO A 232 -9.50 -7.67 -8.16
CA PRO A 232 -10.80 -7.92 -8.77
C PRO A 232 -10.70 -8.26 -10.26
N PHE A 233 -9.82 -7.58 -10.98
CA PHE A 233 -9.62 -7.79 -12.42
C PHE A 233 -8.83 -9.07 -12.71
N LEU A 234 -7.86 -9.42 -11.88
CA LEU A 234 -7.19 -10.73 -11.95
C LEU A 234 -8.17 -11.88 -11.68
N GLY A 235 -9.10 -11.70 -10.74
CA GLY A 235 -10.20 -12.65 -10.50
C GLY A 235 -11.10 -12.81 -11.72
N LYS A 236 -11.50 -11.73 -12.40
CA LYS A 236 -12.28 -11.76 -13.65
C LYS A 236 -11.56 -12.48 -14.78
N LEU A 237 -10.24 -12.36 -14.84
CA LEU A 237 -9.38 -13.07 -15.81
C LEU A 237 -9.15 -14.55 -15.44
N GLY A 238 -9.59 -15.01 -14.27
CA GLY A 238 -9.31 -16.36 -13.76
C GLY A 238 -7.85 -16.56 -13.36
N LEU A 239 -7.12 -15.48 -13.07
CA LEU A 239 -5.71 -15.48 -12.68
C LEU A 239 -5.50 -15.44 -11.17
N LEU A 240 -6.56 -15.23 -10.40
CA LEU A 240 -6.61 -15.28 -8.95
C LEU A 240 -7.88 -16.00 -8.51
N ASP A 241 -7.74 -17.03 -7.68
CA ASP A 241 -8.85 -17.83 -7.13
C ASP A 241 -9.12 -17.56 -5.63
N LYS A 242 -8.37 -16.64 -5.02
CA LYS A 242 -8.47 -16.32 -3.59
C LYS A 242 -9.62 -15.36 -3.31
N ARG A 243 -10.33 -15.63 -2.20
CA ARG A 243 -11.37 -14.76 -1.66
C ARG A 243 -10.75 -13.85 -0.60
N TRP A 244 -11.00 -12.55 -0.69
CA TRP A 244 -10.35 -11.57 0.20
C TRP A 244 -11.20 -10.31 0.45
N ASP A 245 -12.26 -10.11 -0.31
CA ASP A 245 -13.10 -8.91 -0.32
C ASP A 245 -14.36 -9.06 0.58
N PHE A 246 -15.35 -8.20 0.40
CA PHE A 246 -16.60 -8.25 1.17
C PHE A 246 -17.43 -9.51 0.92
N THR A 247 -17.14 -10.32 -0.09
CA THR A 247 -17.77 -11.62 -0.27
C THR A 247 -17.37 -12.62 0.82
N VAL A 248 -16.28 -12.35 1.55
CA VAL A 248 -15.88 -13.11 2.73
C VAL A 248 -16.72 -12.66 3.93
N PRO A 249 -17.53 -13.56 4.54
CA PRO A 249 -18.23 -13.25 5.77
C PRO A 249 -17.23 -12.90 6.89
N GLY A 250 -17.57 -11.90 7.70
CA GLY A 250 -16.70 -11.46 8.81
C GLY A 250 -15.72 -10.34 8.45
N VAL A 251 -15.40 -10.09 7.18
CA VAL A 251 -14.67 -8.88 6.78
C VAL A 251 -15.54 -7.66 7.08
N THR A 252 -15.06 -6.75 7.94
CA THR A 252 -15.82 -5.59 8.41
C THR A 252 -15.41 -4.28 7.77
N SER A 253 -14.18 -4.18 7.26
CA SER A 253 -13.67 -3.02 6.54
C SER A 253 -12.56 -3.38 5.55
N ILE A 254 -12.42 -2.58 4.49
CA ILE A 254 -11.38 -2.73 3.47
C ILE A 254 -10.83 -1.35 3.11
N SER A 255 -9.51 -1.24 2.96
CA SER A 255 -8.83 -0.08 2.35
C SER A 255 -8.37 -0.39 0.93
N ALA A 256 -8.48 0.59 0.01
CA ALA A 256 -8.08 0.44 -1.39
C ALA A 256 -7.54 1.77 -1.94
N ASP A 257 -6.33 1.77 -2.52
CA ASP A 257 -5.69 2.99 -3.00
C ASP A 257 -5.94 3.21 -4.49
N LEU A 258 -6.75 4.21 -4.79
CA LEU A 258 -7.02 4.60 -6.18
C LEU A 258 -5.75 5.15 -6.87
N HIS A 259 -4.84 5.74 -6.09
CA HIS A 259 -3.57 6.28 -6.59
C HIS A 259 -2.46 5.22 -6.78
N LYS A 260 -2.77 3.93 -6.59
CA LYS A 260 -1.91 2.79 -6.93
C LYS A 260 -2.40 2.15 -8.23
N TYR A 261 -2.85 0.91 -8.21
CA TYR A 261 -3.38 0.23 -9.39
C TYR A 261 -4.73 0.77 -9.90
N GLY A 262 -5.33 1.74 -9.19
CA GLY A 262 -6.41 2.55 -9.72
C GLY A 262 -5.93 3.65 -10.68
N TYR A 263 -4.61 3.85 -10.79
CA TYR A 263 -3.94 4.82 -11.66
C TYR A 263 -4.37 6.28 -11.48
N GLY A 264 -5.00 6.60 -10.35
CA GLY A 264 -5.37 7.98 -9.98
C GLY A 264 -4.17 8.82 -9.54
N SER A 265 -4.35 10.13 -9.48
CA SER A 265 -3.36 11.05 -8.92
C SER A 265 -3.12 10.74 -7.44
N LYS A 266 -1.88 10.98 -6.96
CA LYS A 266 -1.57 10.88 -5.53
C LYS A 266 -2.51 11.77 -4.71
N GLY A 267 -2.92 11.28 -3.54
CA GLY A 267 -3.83 12.01 -2.66
C GLY A 267 -5.28 11.48 -2.68
N VAL A 268 -5.54 10.28 -3.23
CA VAL A 268 -6.86 9.64 -3.21
C VAL A 268 -6.77 8.16 -2.92
N SER A 269 -7.45 7.73 -1.87
CA SER A 269 -7.65 6.36 -1.42
C SER A 269 -9.06 6.23 -0.85
N VAL A 270 -9.51 5.00 -0.61
CA VAL A 270 -10.84 4.69 -0.08
C VAL A 270 -10.71 3.75 1.11
N VAL A 271 -11.48 4.02 2.16
CA VAL A 271 -11.76 3.05 3.22
C VAL A 271 -13.25 2.78 3.27
N LEU A 272 -13.60 1.50 3.24
CA LEU A 272 -14.98 1.01 3.21
C LEU A 272 -15.30 0.22 4.46
N TYR A 273 -16.54 0.29 4.91
CA TYR A 273 -17.08 -0.42 6.07
C TYR A 273 -18.31 -1.21 5.66
N ARG A 274 -18.41 -2.45 6.15
CA ARG A 274 -19.53 -3.36 5.84
C ARG A 274 -20.89 -2.80 6.24
N THR A 275 -20.95 -1.96 7.29
CA THR A 275 -22.23 -1.42 7.80
C THR A 275 -22.17 0.09 8.02
N PRO A 276 -23.33 0.78 7.89
CA PRO A 276 -23.43 2.20 8.19
C PRO A 276 -23.05 2.54 9.64
N GLU A 277 -23.27 1.63 10.60
CA GLU A 277 -22.95 1.81 12.02
C GLU A 277 -21.45 1.95 12.22
N LEU A 278 -20.64 1.08 11.59
CA LEU A 278 -19.18 1.18 11.61
C LEU A 278 -18.70 2.46 10.92
N ALA A 279 -19.25 2.76 9.74
CA ALA A 279 -18.85 3.95 9.00
C ALA A 279 -19.08 5.25 9.78
N ARG A 280 -20.16 5.34 10.56
CA ARG A 280 -20.46 6.53 11.39
C ARG A 280 -19.43 6.79 12.48
N LEU A 281 -18.61 5.81 12.84
CA LEU A 281 -17.55 5.98 13.84
C LEU A 281 -16.29 6.63 13.26
N GLN A 282 -16.14 6.71 11.93
CA GLN A 282 -14.97 7.33 11.33
C GLN A 282 -14.93 8.86 11.45
N PRO A 283 -16.00 9.62 11.11
CA PRO A 283 -15.93 11.07 11.15
C PRO A 283 -15.74 11.60 12.57
N PHE A 284 -14.97 12.68 12.68
CA PHE A 284 -14.95 13.51 13.87
C PHE A 284 -16.01 14.60 13.75
N LEU A 285 -16.81 14.77 14.80
CA LEU A 285 -17.87 15.79 14.87
C LEU A 285 -17.79 16.53 16.21
N THR A 286 -17.92 17.84 16.19
CA THR A 286 -18.00 18.66 17.39
C THR A 286 -18.83 19.92 17.18
N THR A 287 -19.54 20.34 18.24
CA THR A 287 -20.21 21.65 18.36
C THR A 287 -19.54 22.53 19.41
N ASN A 288 -18.50 22.01 20.09
CA ASN A 288 -17.77 22.75 21.13
C ASN A 288 -16.72 23.67 20.46
N TRP A 289 -17.22 24.58 19.65
CA TRP A 289 -16.42 25.53 18.88
C TRP A 289 -17.27 26.73 18.46
N LEU A 290 -16.73 27.96 18.49
CA LEU A 290 -17.48 29.18 18.15
C LEU A 290 -17.85 29.29 16.67
N GLY A 291 -17.20 28.52 15.78
CA GLY A 291 -17.53 28.44 14.35
C GLY A 291 -18.76 27.56 14.03
N GLY A 292 -19.38 26.95 15.04
CA GLY A 292 -20.57 26.11 14.90
C GLY A 292 -20.25 24.61 14.82
N LEU A 293 -21.00 23.85 14.02
CA LEU A 293 -20.73 22.42 13.80
C LEU A 293 -19.50 22.26 12.92
N TYR A 294 -18.48 21.57 13.42
CA TYR A 294 -17.35 21.08 12.64
C TYR A 294 -17.44 19.57 12.45
N GLY A 295 -17.28 19.12 11.22
CA GLY A 295 -17.21 17.70 10.86
C GLY A 295 -16.13 17.40 9.84
N SER A 296 -15.36 16.34 10.06
CA SER A 296 -14.36 15.86 9.09
C SER A 296 -14.34 14.34 9.08
N PRO A 297 -14.46 13.68 7.90
CA PRO A 297 -14.38 12.24 7.80
C PRO A 297 -12.93 11.71 7.71
N SER A 298 -11.94 12.58 7.68
CA SER A 298 -10.53 12.27 7.48
C SER A 298 -9.64 12.96 8.52
N MET A 299 -8.33 12.69 8.53
CA MET A 299 -7.38 13.35 9.41
C MET A 299 -7.23 14.83 9.10
N ALA A 300 -7.41 15.21 7.84
CA ALA A 300 -7.35 16.59 7.39
C ALA A 300 -8.72 17.27 7.43
N GLY A 301 -8.74 18.59 7.61
CA GLY A 301 -9.94 19.41 7.38
C GLY A 301 -10.08 19.73 5.89
N THR A 302 -9.28 20.68 5.40
CA THR A 302 -9.19 20.99 3.97
C THR A 302 -8.65 19.79 3.20
N ARG A 303 -9.31 19.45 2.09
CA ARG A 303 -8.85 18.40 1.17
C ARG A 303 -8.83 18.94 -0.24
N PRO A 304 -7.72 18.71 -1.00
CA PRO A 304 -7.60 19.17 -2.37
C PRO A 304 -8.62 18.45 -3.26
N ALA A 305 -9.28 19.21 -4.15
CA ALA A 305 -10.25 18.66 -5.08
C ALA A 305 -9.61 17.99 -6.31
N GLY A 306 -8.44 18.47 -6.73
CA GLY A 306 -7.75 17.95 -7.92
C GLY A 306 -7.58 16.42 -7.92
N PRO A 307 -7.01 15.79 -6.88
CA PRO A 307 -6.88 14.33 -6.80
C PRO A 307 -8.22 13.59 -6.82
N ILE A 308 -9.27 14.15 -6.21
CA ILE A 308 -10.63 13.57 -6.20
C ILE A 308 -11.20 13.55 -7.60
N ALA A 309 -11.14 14.69 -8.29
CA ALA A 309 -11.62 14.83 -9.65
C ALA A 309 -10.83 13.95 -10.64
N ALA A 310 -9.50 13.90 -10.49
CA ALA A 310 -8.63 13.02 -11.28
C ALA A 310 -8.94 11.54 -11.03
N GLY A 311 -9.18 11.14 -9.77
CA GLY A 311 -9.58 9.79 -9.42
C GLY A 311 -10.92 9.40 -10.04
N TRP A 312 -11.91 10.29 -9.99
CA TRP A 312 -13.20 10.08 -10.66
C TRP A 312 -13.04 9.95 -12.17
N ALA A 313 -12.24 10.84 -12.77
CA ALA A 313 -12.02 10.86 -14.21
C ALA A 313 -11.35 9.56 -14.72
N VAL A 314 -10.33 9.04 -14.04
CA VAL A 314 -9.65 7.84 -14.48
C VAL A 314 -10.53 6.59 -14.39
N LEU A 315 -11.40 6.48 -13.36
CA LEU A 315 -12.35 5.36 -13.25
C LEU A 315 -13.29 5.32 -14.46
N HIS A 316 -13.80 6.46 -14.87
CA HIS A 316 -14.71 6.57 -16.03
C HIS A 316 -13.99 6.47 -17.36
N PHE A 317 -12.75 6.95 -17.46
CA PHE A 317 -11.97 6.91 -18.69
C PHE A 317 -11.51 5.50 -19.04
N LEU A 318 -10.99 4.76 -18.06
CA LEU A 318 -10.52 3.38 -18.26
C LEU A 318 -11.71 2.41 -18.37
N GLY A 319 -12.73 2.60 -17.54
CA GLY A 319 -13.81 1.63 -17.42
C GLY A 319 -13.30 0.23 -17.09
N GLU A 320 -14.18 -0.75 -17.01
CA GLU A 320 -13.82 -2.13 -16.72
C GLU A 320 -12.84 -2.73 -17.74
N GLU A 321 -13.08 -2.50 -19.04
CA GLU A 321 -12.25 -3.03 -20.12
C GLU A 321 -10.81 -2.52 -20.03
N GLY A 322 -10.63 -1.22 -19.72
CA GLY A 322 -9.30 -0.63 -19.55
C GLY A 322 -8.56 -1.22 -18.37
N TYR A 323 -9.23 -1.37 -17.22
CA TYR A 323 -8.62 -1.99 -16.04
C TYR A 323 -8.29 -3.47 -16.25
N VAL A 324 -9.15 -4.25 -16.90
CA VAL A 324 -8.88 -5.66 -17.23
C VAL A 324 -7.63 -5.78 -18.11
N ARG A 325 -7.54 -4.98 -19.16
CA ARG A 325 -6.35 -4.95 -20.03
C ARG A 325 -5.07 -4.60 -19.25
N LEU A 326 -5.10 -3.53 -18.47
CA LEU A 326 -3.95 -3.10 -17.67
C LEU A 326 -3.55 -4.15 -16.63
N ALA A 327 -4.52 -4.83 -16.00
CA ALA A 327 -4.25 -5.91 -15.05
C ALA A 327 -3.59 -7.12 -15.73
N GLU A 328 -4.06 -7.49 -16.92
CA GLU A 328 -3.46 -8.58 -17.71
C GLU A 328 -2.02 -8.28 -18.12
N ASP A 329 -1.76 -7.07 -18.65
CA ASP A 329 -0.42 -6.64 -19.04
C ASP A 329 0.53 -6.60 -17.84
N THR A 330 0.06 -6.05 -16.71
CA THR A 330 0.81 -6.00 -15.45
C THR A 330 1.15 -7.42 -14.95
N TYR A 331 0.17 -8.31 -14.95
CA TYR A 331 0.36 -9.69 -14.50
C TYR A 331 1.34 -10.45 -15.39
N ARG A 332 1.24 -10.31 -16.72
CA ARG A 332 2.20 -10.91 -17.66
C ARG A 332 3.62 -10.43 -17.40
N ALA A 333 3.82 -9.11 -17.20
CA ALA A 333 5.12 -8.54 -16.90
C ALA A 333 5.69 -9.10 -15.57
N ALA A 334 4.85 -9.16 -14.52
CA ALA A 334 5.25 -9.71 -13.22
C ALA A 334 5.63 -11.20 -13.32
N ARG A 335 4.86 -11.99 -14.07
CA ARG A 335 5.14 -13.42 -14.30
C ARG A 335 6.44 -13.63 -15.10
N SER A 336 6.70 -12.77 -16.09
CA SER A 336 7.95 -12.83 -16.87
C SER A 336 9.16 -12.52 -15.99
N LEU A 337 9.07 -11.48 -15.13
CA LEU A 337 10.12 -11.14 -14.18
C LEU A 337 10.35 -12.28 -13.18
N ARG A 338 9.28 -12.80 -12.56
CA ARG A 338 9.35 -13.94 -11.64
C ARG A 338 10.04 -15.13 -12.26
N SER A 339 9.60 -15.55 -13.47
CA SER A 339 10.18 -16.70 -14.16
C SER A 339 11.67 -16.50 -14.49
N ALA A 340 12.05 -15.28 -14.84
CA ALA A 340 13.47 -14.95 -15.08
C ALA A 340 14.28 -15.08 -13.78
N ILE A 341 13.82 -14.51 -12.67
CA ILE A 341 14.48 -14.62 -11.36
C ILE A 341 14.65 -16.09 -10.96
N GLU A 342 13.58 -16.88 -11.03
CA GLU A 342 13.57 -18.31 -10.66
C GLU A 342 14.48 -19.16 -11.57
N SER A 343 14.78 -18.71 -12.78
CA SER A 343 15.70 -19.40 -13.72
C SER A 343 17.18 -19.07 -13.50
N LEU A 344 17.48 -18.02 -12.73
CA LEU A 344 18.85 -17.55 -12.52
C LEU A 344 19.48 -18.22 -11.29
N PRO A 345 20.60 -18.95 -11.42
CA PRO A 345 21.28 -19.57 -10.29
C PRO A 345 21.67 -18.54 -9.23
N GLY A 346 21.37 -18.85 -7.96
CA GLY A 346 21.70 -18.00 -6.83
C GLY A 346 20.72 -16.86 -6.57
N LEU A 347 19.61 -16.79 -7.31
CA LEU A 347 18.48 -15.89 -7.02
C LEU A 347 17.23 -16.68 -6.61
N ALA A 348 16.41 -16.07 -5.76
CA ALA A 348 15.10 -16.61 -5.39
C ALA A 348 14.07 -15.51 -5.20
N VAL A 349 12.82 -15.83 -5.52
CA VAL A 349 11.65 -15.05 -5.12
C VAL A 349 11.26 -15.41 -3.68
N ARG A 350 10.88 -14.43 -2.88
CA ARG A 350 10.45 -14.64 -1.49
C ARG A 350 8.97 -15.01 -1.45
N GLY A 351 8.68 -16.23 -0.99
CA GLY A 351 7.32 -16.76 -0.94
C GLY A 351 6.74 -17.08 -2.32
N ASP A 352 5.41 -17.18 -2.38
CA ASP A 352 4.64 -17.40 -3.60
C ASP A 352 3.68 -16.22 -3.82
N PRO A 353 4.15 -15.14 -4.49
CA PRO A 353 3.35 -13.94 -4.73
C PRO A 353 2.09 -14.25 -5.56
N ASP A 354 0.95 -13.75 -5.09
CA ASP A 354 -0.36 -14.04 -5.70
C ASP A 354 -0.68 -13.13 -6.90
N ALA A 355 0.01 -11.99 -7.02
CA ALA A 355 -0.32 -10.99 -8.03
C ALA A 355 0.92 -10.39 -8.71
N THR A 356 1.14 -9.11 -8.51
CA THR A 356 2.04 -8.27 -9.31
C THR A 356 3.13 -7.60 -8.48
N VAL A 357 3.19 -7.95 -7.20
CA VAL A 357 4.21 -7.51 -6.26
C VAL A 357 5.14 -8.68 -5.98
N LEU A 358 6.45 -8.44 -6.07
CA LEU A 358 7.48 -9.46 -5.88
C LEU A 358 8.53 -8.95 -4.89
N ALA A 359 9.04 -9.84 -4.05
CA ALA A 359 10.30 -9.64 -3.33
C ALA A 359 11.29 -10.72 -3.79
N PHE A 360 12.52 -10.34 -4.10
CA PHE A 360 13.53 -11.26 -4.61
C PHE A 360 14.94 -10.86 -4.17
N GLY A 361 15.86 -11.79 -4.26
CA GLY A 361 17.26 -11.55 -3.90
C GLY A 361 18.09 -12.81 -3.97
N GLY A 362 19.28 -12.78 -3.38
CA GLY A 362 20.14 -13.94 -3.29
C GLY A 362 19.45 -15.14 -2.66
N ASP A 363 19.55 -16.31 -3.27
CA ASP A 363 18.94 -17.54 -2.76
C ASP A 363 19.63 -18.00 -1.45
N PRO A 364 18.91 -18.04 -0.31
CA PRO A 364 19.50 -18.45 0.96
C PRO A 364 19.94 -19.91 0.95
N ASP A 365 19.36 -20.75 0.11
CA ASP A 365 19.64 -22.18 0.05
C ASP A 365 20.78 -22.54 -0.93
N ALA A 366 21.20 -21.59 -1.77
CA ALA A 366 22.28 -21.79 -2.75
C ALA A 366 23.69 -21.88 -2.12
N GLY A 367 23.86 -21.48 -0.87
CA GLY A 367 25.11 -21.59 -0.10
C GLY A 367 24.86 -22.38 1.19
N GLY A 368 25.67 -23.41 1.45
CA GLY A 368 25.52 -24.30 2.62
C GLY A 368 25.39 -23.52 3.94
N PHE A 369 24.41 -23.90 4.72
CA PHE A 369 24.01 -23.32 6.01
C PHE A 369 25.19 -23.12 6.98
N VAL A 370 25.35 -21.90 7.49
CA VAL A 370 26.07 -21.64 8.74
C VAL A 370 25.08 -21.02 9.72
N VAL A 371 24.58 -21.86 10.63
CA VAL A 371 23.77 -21.38 11.76
C VAL A 371 24.71 -20.70 12.75
N GLY A 372 24.58 -19.42 12.94
CA GLY A 372 25.24 -18.66 13.99
C GLY A 372 24.36 -18.60 15.24
N ASP A 373 24.67 -19.37 16.26
CA ASP A 373 24.06 -19.23 17.59
C ASP A 373 24.57 -17.96 18.29
N GLY A 374 23.69 -17.00 18.53
CA GLY A 374 23.96 -15.85 19.37
C GLY A 374 22.73 -15.36 20.12
N PRO A 375 22.76 -15.19 21.46
CA PRO A 375 21.61 -14.73 22.22
C PRO A 375 21.43 -13.22 22.11
N SER A 376 20.26 -12.77 21.69
CA SER A 376 19.89 -11.36 21.67
C SER A 376 18.97 -11.00 22.82
N ALA A 377 19.32 -9.92 23.51
CA ALA A 377 18.53 -9.30 24.54
C ALA A 377 17.46 -8.39 23.92
N GLY A 378 16.19 -8.66 24.19
CA GLY A 378 15.11 -7.68 24.30
C GLY A 378 14.62 -6.97 23.03
N GLY A 379 14.90 -7.45 21.81
CA GLY A 379 14.31 -6.99 20.55
C GLY A 379 13.61 -8.15 19.83
N LEU A 380 12.62 -7.87 18.99
CA LEU A 380 12.02 -8.86 18.10
C LEU A 380 13.17 -9.64 17.43
N ALA A 381 13.31 -10.93 17.76
CA ALA A 381 14.31 -11.80 17.16
C ALA A 381 13.86 -12.08 15.71
N PHE A 382 14.31 -11.24 14.78
CA PHE A 382 14.24 -11.59 13.38
C PHE A 382 15.31 -12.66 13.13
N ALA A 383 14.92 -13.76 12.49
CA ALA A 383 15.86 -14.73 11.99
C ALA A 383 16.94 -14.01 11.16
N GLY A 384 18.21 -14.36 11.35
CA GLY A 384 19.34 -13.65 10.77
C GLY A 384 19.31 -13.54 9.26
N ASP A 385 20.24 -12.77 8.71
CA ASP A 385 20.44 -12.56 7.27
C ASP A 385 20.44 -13.90 6.52
N HIS A 386 19.29 -14.23 5.91
CA HIS A 386 19.07 -15.47 5.16
C HIS A 386 19.86 -15.54 3.85
N THR A 387 20.59 -14.47 3.50
CA THR A 387 21.40 -14.41 2.28
C THR A 387 22.90 -14.50 2.56
N ALA A 388 23.33 -14.67 3.82
CA ALA A 388 24.74 -14.67 4.21
C ALA A 388 25.59 -15.76 3.51
N GLY A 389 24.96 -16.81 2.96
CA GLY A 389 25.62 -17.87 2.19
C GLY A 389 25.41 -17.79 0.69
N SER A 390 24.58 -16.85 0.18
CA SER A 390 24.29 -16.73 -1.24
C SER A 390 25.50 -16.25 -2.02
N PRO A 391 25.76 -16.80 -3.23
CA PRO A 391 26.76 -16.27 -4.14
C PRO A 391 26.39 -14.86 -4.66
N VAL A 392 25.12 -14.48 -4.61
CA VAL A 392 24.61 -13.17 -5.04
C VAL A 392 24.18 -12.35 -3.83
N ASP A 393 24.87 -11.23 -3.58
CA ASP A 393 24.44 -10.25 -2.59
C ASP A 393 23.26 -9.44 -3.13
N THR A 394 22.16 -9.46 -2.41
CA THR A 394 20.89 -8.84 -2.83
C THR A 394 21.02 -7.34 -3.09
N PHE A 395 21.71 -6.61 -2.22
CA PHE A 395 21.79 -5.16 -2.35
C PHE A 395 22.86 -4.75 -3.37
N ALA A 396 23.97 -5.50 -3.50
CA ALA A 396 24.92 -5.32 -4.58
C ALA A 396 24.27 -5.57 -5.96
N LEU A 397 23.36 -6.54 -6.06
CA LEU A 397 22.54 -6.75 -7.26
C LEU A 397 21.72 -5.50 -7.58
N GLY A 398 21.06 -4.91 -6.57
CA GLY A 398 20.29 -3.68 -6.74
C GLY A 398 21.14 -2.49 -7.19
N ASP A 399 22.34 -2.31 -6.59
CA ASP A 399 23.29 -1.25 -6.99
C ASP A 399 23.73 -1.40 -8.43
N ALA A 400 24.13 -2.61 -8.83
CA ALA A 400 24.59 -2.89 -10.18
C ALA A 400 23.46 -2.75 -11.24
N LEU A 401 22.21 -3.08 -10.88
CA LEU A 401 21.04 -2.82 -11.74
C LEU A 401 20.79 -1.31 -11.91
N ALA A 402 20.95 -0.54 -10.83
CA ALA A 402 20.83 0.91 -10.88
C ALA A 402 21.91 1.56 -11.74
N GLU A 403 23.15 1.09 -11.64
CA GLU A 403 24.28 1.58 -12.46
C GLU A 403 24.14 1.22 -13.94
N ARG A 404 23.70 -0.01 -14.24
CA ARG A 404 23.61 -0.50 -15.61
C ARG A 404 22.47 0.11 -16.41
N GLY A 405 21.25 0.12 -15.84
CA GLY A 405 20.03 0.50 -16.55
C GLY A 405 19.17 1.52 -15.84
N GLY A 406 19.63 2.12 -14.74
CA GLY A 406 18.85 3.06 -13.94
C GLY A 406 17.69 2.40 -13.18
N TRP A 407 17.68 1.06 -13.04
CA TRP A 407 16.62 0.32 -12.40
C TRP A 407 16.60 0.58 -10.91
N PHE A 408 15.45 1.00 -10.40
CA PHE A 408 15.25 1.30 -8.98
C PHE A 408 14.25 0.33 -8.34
N PHE A 409 14.71 -0.31 -7.26
CA PHE A 409 13.92 -1.19 -6.40
C PHE A 409 14.05 -0.73 -4.96
N ASP A 410 12.96 -0.81 -4.19
CA ASP A 410 13.06 -0.63 -2.75
C ASP A 410 13.81 -1.80 -2.12
N ARG A 411 14.60 -1.53 -1.07
CA ARG A 411 15.31 -2.54 -0.31
C ARG A 411 14.52 -2.91 0.94
N GLN A 412 14.46 -4.20 1.23
CA GLN A 412 13.76 -4.74 2.39
C GLN A 412 14.69 -5.66 3.17
N SER A 413 14.50 -5.72 4.49
CA SER A 413 15.20 -6.64 5.39
C SER A 413 14.42 -6.75 6.71
N PRO A 414 14.35 -7.91 7.37
CA PRO A 414 14.72 -9.25 6.91
C PRO A 414 13.57 -9.94 6.12
N PRO A 415 13.88 -10.90 5.25
CA PRO A 415 15.19 -11.17 4.69
C PRO A 415 15.56 -10.08 3.66
N ASP A 416 16.87 -9.93 3.42
CA ASP A 416 17.35 -9.01 2.38
C ASP A 416 16.66 -9.30 1.05
N SER A 417 15.99 -8.28 0.51
CA SER A 417 15.18 -8.41 -0.72
C SER A 417 15.16 -7.09 -1.49
N LEU A 418 15.05 -7.20 -2.79
CA LEU A 418 14.63 -6.13 -3.68
C LEU A 418 13.13 -6.25 -3.89
N HIS A 419 12.40 -5.17 -3.66
CA HIS A 419 10.96 -5.13 -3.82
C HIS A 419 10.60 -4.57 -5.20
N ALA A 420 9.77 -5.29 -5.93
CA ALA A 420 9.22 -4.89 -7.21
C ALA A 420 7.70 -4.83 -7.18
N THR A 421 7.15 -3.63 -7.20
CA THR A 421 5.75 -3.40 -7.53
C THR A 421 5.64 -3.24 -9.05
N VAL A 422 5.33 -4.33 -9.74
CA VAL A 422 5.16 -4.32 -11.21
C VAL A 422 3.84 -3.66 -11.56
N GLN A 423 3.85 -2.75 -12.54
CA GLN A 423 2.66 -2.03 -13.01
C GLN A 423 2.63 -2.00 -14.55
N ALA A 424 1.52 -1.55 -15.16
CA ALA A 424 1.28 -1.66 -16.59
C ALA A 424 2.39 -1.01 -17.45
N GLY A 425 2.94 0.13 -17.01
CA GLY A 425 4.04 0.80 -17.70
C GLY A 425 5.33 -0.03 -17.80
N HIS A 426 5.52 -1.03 -16.94
CA HIS A 426 6.69 -1.90 -17.00
C HIS A 426 6.62 -2.94 -18.13
N ALA A 427 5.44 -3.22 -18.69
CA ALA A 427 5.29 -4.21 -19.75
C ALA A 427 6.20 -3.92 -20.97
N ALA A 428 6.45 -2.66 -21.27
CA ALA A 428 7.30 -2.25 -22.39
C ALA A 428 8.79 -2.48 -22.14
N VAL A 429 9.24 -2.47 -20.88
CA VAL A 429 10.66 -2.51 -20.51
C VAL A 429 11.09 -3.78 -19.78
N ILE A 430 10.14 -4.68 -19.50
CA ILE A 430 10.43 -5.90 -18.72
C ILE A 430 11.47 -6.79 -19.37
N GLY A 431 11.51 -6.86 -20.70
CA GLY A 431 12.51 -7.64 -21.44
C GLY A 431 13.92 -7.09 -21.28
N GLU A 432 14.07 -5.76 -21.26
CA GLU A 432 15.35 -5.09 -21.03
C GLU A 432 15.82 -5.31 -19.58
N LEU A 433 14.92 -5.16 -18.60
CA LEU A 433 15.24 -5.47 -17.22
C LEU A 433 15.73 -6.92 -17.05
N ILE A 434 15.04 -7.88 -17.66
CA ILE A 434 15.42 -9.30 -17.57
C ILE A 434 16.82 -9.54 -18.16
N ALA A 435 17.16 -8.89 -19.28
CA ALA A 435 18.48 -8.99 -19.87
C ALA A 435 19.57 -8.42 -18.94
N ASP A 436 19.31 -7.24 -18.36
CA ASP A 436 20.24 -6.61 -17.42
C ASP A 436 20.36 -7.43 -16.12
N LEU A 437 19.24 -7.93 -15.57
CA LEU A 437 19.22 -8.78 -14.38
C LEU A 437 20.08 -10.05 -14.60
N THR A 438 19.94 -10.68 -15.77
CA THR A 438 20.71 -11.88 -16.12
C THR A 438 22.22 -11.61 -16.15
N ALA A 439 22.61 -10.51 -16.78
CA ALA A 439 24.02 -10.13 -16.86
C ALA A 439 24.60 -9.77 -15.48
N VAL A 440 23.88 -8.90 -14.74
CA VAL A 440 24.33 -8.40 -13.44
C VAL A 440 24.40 -9.50 -12.39
N ALA A 441 23.42 -10.42 -12.35
CA ALA A 441 23.46 -11.55 -11.41
C ALA A 441 24.70 -12.41 -11.60
N GLY A 442 25.08 -12.68 -12.86
CA GLY A 442 26.31 -13.40 -13.18
C GLY A 442 27.58 -12.65 -12.76
N GLU A 443 27.63 -11.33 -12.97
CA GLU A 443 28.77 -10.48 -12.59
C GLU A 443 28.93 -10.41 -11.05
N VAL A 444 27.85 -10.18 -10.32
CA VAL A 444 27.87 -10.12 -8.84
C VAL A 444 28.30 -11.47 -8.26
N ALA A 445 27.76 -12.57 -8.77
CA ALA A 445 28.15 -13.91 -8.33
C ALA A 445 29.63 -14.21 -8.60
N ALA A 446 30.14 -13.86 -9.79
CA ALA A 446 31.52 -14.11 -10.20
C ALA A 446 32.56 -13.29 -9.41
N THR A 447 32.22 -12.04 -9.10
CA THR A 447 33.09 -11.10 -8.38
C THR A 447 32.98 -11.27 -6.85
N GLY A 448 31.89 -11.83 -6.36
CA GLY A 448 31.56 -11.85 -4.92
C GLY A 448 31.34 -10.46 -4.36
N SER A 449 30.89 -9.50 -5.20
CA SER A 449 30.63 -8.13 -4.82
C SER A 449 29.61 -8.06 -3.69
N ARG A 450 29.82 -7.15 -2.73
CA ARG A 450 28.93 -6.86 -1.60
C ARG A 450 28.57 -5.40 -1.57
N ALA A 451 27.31 -5.09 -1.22
CA ALA A 451 26.88 -3.70 -1.06
C ALA A 451 27.55 -3.05 0.16
N GLU A 452 28.05 -1.82 -0.02
CA GLU A 452 28.57 -0.99 1.08
C GLU A 452 27.41 -0.41 1.90
N ASP A 453 26.37 0.09 1.23
CA ASP A 453 25.13 0.57 1.88
C ASP A 453 24.11 -0.55 1.97
N ARG A 454 23.74 -0.89 3.21
CA ARG A 454 22.72 -1.90 3.51
C ARG A 454 21.45 -1.28 4.11
N SER A 455 21.27 0.02 3.97
CA SER A 455 20.08 0.70 4.46
C SER A 455 18.82 0.22 3.72
N THR A 456 17.75 0.08 4.48
CA THR A 456 16.42 -0.27 4.00
C THR A 456 15.45 0.82 4.42
N THR A 457 15.00 1.63 3.48
CA THR A 457 14.15 2.78 3.78
C THR A 457 12.95 2.80 2.83
N TYR A 458 11.75 2.69 3.40
CA TYR A 458 10.49 2.80 2.65
C TYR A 458 10.02 4.25 2.52
N GLY A 459 10.36 5.10 3.47
CA GLY A 459 10.03 6.53 3.48
C GLY A 459 11.11 7.32 4.20
N THR A 460 11.38 8.54 3.73
CA THR A 460 12.40 9.42 4.32
C THR A 460 11.80 10.37 5.35
N VAL A 461 12.60 10.67 6.39
CA VAL A 461 12.35 11.73 7.38
C VAL A 461 13.61 12.57 7.39
N ASP A 462 13.50 13.85 7.04
CA ASP A 462 14.60 14.82 7.06
C ASP A 462 14.89 15.30 8.49
#